data_b4cb3faef285f2dc58667cca32cf28b1
#
_entry.id   b4cb3faef285f2dc58667cca32cf28b1
#
_cell.length_a   1.000
_cell.length_b   1.000
_cell.length_c   1.000
_cell.angle_alpha   90.00
_cell.angle_beta   90.00
_cell.angle_gamma   90.00
#
_symmetry.space_group_name_H-M   'P 1'
#
loop_
_entity.id
_entity.type
_entity.pdbx_description
1 polymer ?
#
loop_
_entity_poly.entity_id
_entity_poly.type
_entity_poly.pdbx_seq_one_letter_code
_entity_poly.pdbx_strand_id
1 'polypeptide(L)'
;MGQENQLKAADLIVNQQKQYLNDNTYAGSYIRTTDNIVVFYTTNVTAVDTILNLPAVIPIKHLLSFNVSAQNHFNLADLKARRNRVYQIAFDNNPVLLTIFVDVELNNIVVSLYHENDNVNRKFIDEVNQIIQNPPIVFESKDLSNNEQINSNASAIMRRVIQIPLLAGDGFCNLDQSLTCSLDYFGMRQAETGGLESVFVTSGRCYQGEIDYYLKPWGPLGIPPPNVYYRIGIMDTSETWYDYGILRIGDEVEPIPSIKNIDSHYYPEIQIWGRNLNQNIHLGIHLCKSGYHTRVTCGYQRSNDALFFTNTDRYKIAYIINIDNNRQDVGGPVFQFLNLSTASLFGILTGGIGNIGLTTNLDDIVRLAEVSPVGIGQ
;
A
#
# COMPACT_ATOMS: atom_id res chain seq x y z
N MET A 1 19.55 -3.97 1.36
CA MET A 1 19.45 -3.15 0.13
C MET A 1 20.26 -3.70 -1.04
N GLY A 2 21.57 -3.93 -0.96
CA GLY A 2 22.35 -4.49 -2.07
C GLY A 2 21.85 -5.86 -2.58
N GLN A 3 21.50 -6.75 -1.67
CA GLN A 3 20.99 -8.08 -1.95
C GLN A 3 19.63 -8.05 -2.67
N GLU A 4 18.68 -7.27 -2.17
CA GLU A 4 17.36 -7.14 -2.80
C GLU A 4 17.44 -6.54 -4.21
N ASN A 5 18.35 -5.58 -4.44
CA ASN A 5 18.57 -5.02 -5.77
C ASN A 5 19.13 -6.05 -6.75
N GLN A 6 19.98 -6.99 -6.29
CA GLN A 6 20.45 -8.10 -7.11
C GLN A 6 19.30 -9.05 -7.47
N LEU A 7 18.40 -9.34 -6.52
CA LEU A 7 17.23 -10.17 -6.79
C LEU A 7 16.25 -9.50 -7.76
N LYS A 8 16.02 -8.19 -7.63
CA LYS A 8 15.20 -7.42 -8.59
C LYS A 8 15.80 -7.45 -10.00
N ALA A 9 17.11 -7.28 -10.11
CA ALA A 9 17.79 -7.36 -11.41
C ALA A 9 17.68 -8.78 -11.99
N ALA A 10 17.84 -9.83 -11.17
CA ALA A 10 17.69 -11.21 -11.60
C ALA A 10 16.27 -11.52 -12.08
N ASP A 11 15.25 -11.07 -11.32
CA ASP A 11 13.85 -11.19 -11.69
C ASP A 11 13.54 -10.51 -13.02
N LEU A 12 14.04 -9.29 -13.22
CA LEU A 12 13.87 -8.54 -14.46
C LEU A 12 14.50 -9.25 -15.67
N ILE A 13 15.74 -9.76 -15.53
CA ILE A 13 16.43 -10.48 -16.61
C ILE A 13 15.63 -11.69 -17.08
N VAL A 14 15.10 -12.47 -16.14
CA VAL A 14 14.30 -13.67 -16.47
C VAL A 14 12.93 -13.27 -17.04
N ASN A 15 12.24 -12.28 -16.45
CA ASN A 15 10.95 -11.82 -16.95
C ASN A 15 11.00 -11.16 -18.34
N GLN A 16 12.16 -10.69 -18.79
CA GLN A 16 12.35 -10.22 -20.17
C GLN A 16 12.34 -11.37 -21.19
N GLN A 17 12.48 -12.61 -20.75
CA GLN A 17 12.46 -13.81 -21.62
C GLN A 17 11.03 -14.28 -21.92
N LYS A 18 10.12 -13.36 -22.27
CA LYS A 18 8.68 -13.60 -22.48
C LYS A 18 8.36 -14.68 -23.52
N GLN A 19 9.26 -14.94 -24.45
CA GLN A 19 9.11 -16.02 -25.43
C GLN A 19 9.09 -17.42 -24.78
N TYR A 20 9.65 -17.58 -23.58
CA TYR A 20 9.65 -18.82 -22.80
C TYR A 20 8.68 -18.78 -21.63
N LEU A 21 8.31 -17.57 -21.14
CA LEU A 21 7.46 -17.32 -20.00
C LEU A 21 6.15 -16.61 -20.44
N ASN A 22 5.34 -17.30 -21.23
CA ASN A 22 4.06 -16.76 -21.64
C ASN A 22 2.94 -17.03 -20.61
N ASP A 23 1.87 -16.26 -20.64
CA ASP A 23 0.75 -16.31 -19.69
C ASP A 23 0.07 -17.69 -19.61
N ASN A 24 0.27 -18.58 -20.57
CA ASN A 24 -0.32 -19.94 -20.58
C ASN A 24 0.55 -20.98 -19.88
N THR A 25 1.80 -20.67 -19.55
CA THR A 25 2.74 -21.59 -18.90
C THR A 25 3.40 -20.99 -17.67
N TYR A 26 3.32 -19.69 -17.48
CA TYR A 26 3.96 -18.93 -16.42
C TYR A 26 2.91 -18.34 -15.48
N ALA A 27 3.13 -18.47 -14.18
CA ALA A 27 2.21 -17.97 -13.15
C ALA A 27 2.71 -16.70 -12.44
N GLY A 28 3.97 -16.36 -12.61
CA GLY A 28 4.60 -15.21 -11.96
C GLY A 28 5.90 -15.57 -11.25
N SER A 29 6.53 -14.56 -10.69
CA SER A 29 7.74 -14.67 -9.86
C SER A 29 7.52 -14.00 -8.51
N TYR A 30 8.30 -14.46 -7.52
CA TYR A 30 8.29 -13.92 -6.17
C TYR A 30 9.70 -13.86 -5.61
N ILE A 31 10.10 -12.70 -5.06
CA ILE A 31 11.41 -12.51 -4.44
C ILE A 31 11.34 -12.96 -2.98
N ARG A 32 12.13 -13.97 -2.60
CA ARG A 32 12.35 -14.38 -1.21
C ARG A 32 13.67 -13.82 -0.73
N THR A 33 13.62 -12.68 -0.09
CA THR A 33 14.82 -12.02 0.44
C THR A 33 15.47 -12.80 1.57
N THR A 34 14.70 -13.55 2.37
CA THR A 34 15.20 -14.44 3.43
C THR A 34 16.07 -15.58 2.89
N ASP A 35 15.72 -16.11 1.73
CA ASP A 35 16.39 -17.24 1.10
C ASP A 35 17.41 -16.77 0.05
N ASN A 36 17.44 -15.46 -0.24
CA ASN A 36 18.26 -14.84 -1.27
C ASN A 36 18.01 -15.42 -2.66
N ILE A 37 16.76 -15.68 -3.01
CA ILE A 37 16.36 -16.23 -4.33
C ILE A 37 15.14 -15.52 -4.91
N VAL A 38 15.01 -15.64 -6.23
CA VAL A 38 13.76 -15.37 -6.96
C VAL A 38 13.13 -16.69 -7.36
N VAL A 39 11.90 -16.93 -6.95
CA VAL A 39 11.13 -18.13 -7.29
C VAL A 39 10.24 -17.84 -8.49
N PHE A 40 10.36 -18.63 -9.54
CA PHE A 40 9.53 -18.58 -10.74
C PHE A 40 8.58 -19.76 -10.78
N TYR A 41 7.29 -19.52 -10.99
CA TYR A 41 6.26 -20.54 -11.06
C TYR A 41 5.90 -20.79 -12.52
N THR A 42 6.10 -22.03 -13.00
CA THR A 42 5.82 -22.39 -14.39
C THR A 42 5.35 -23.85 -14.51
N THR A 43 4.57 -24.14 -15.53
CA THR A 43 4.16 -25.50 -15.90
C THR A 43 5.04 -26.12 -16.98
N ASN A 44 6.00 -25.36 -17.53
CA ASN A 44 6.82 -25.76 -18.68
C ASN A 44 8.26 -26.09 -18.25
N VAL A 45 8.52 -27.39 -18.05
CA VAL A 45 9.85 -27.92 -17.68
C VAL A 45 10.92 -27.56 -18.74
N THR A 46 10.59 -27.72 -20.03
CA THR A 46 11.53 -27.49 -21.13
C THR A 46 11.97 -26.02 -21.20
N ALA A 47 11.08 -25.08 -20.90
CA ALA A 47 11.40 -23.66 -20.83
C ALA A 47 12.43 -23.37 -19.75
N VAL A 48 12.37 -24.02 -18.59
CA VAL A 48 13.32 -23.84 -17.49
C VAL A 48 14.73 -24.17 -17.92
N ASP A 49 14.94 -25.36 -18.54
CA ASP A 49 16.26 -25.76 -19.01
C ASP A 49 16.82 -24.77 -20.05
N THR A 50 15.94 -24.30 -20.94
CA THR A 50 16.32 -23.31 -21.94
C THR A 50 16.74 -21.98 -21.31
N ILE A 51 15.94 -21.46 -20.37
CA ILE A 51 16.22 -20.19 -19.66
C ILE A 51 17.53 -20.29 -18.88
N LEU A 52 17.74 -21.37 -18.12
CA LEU A 52 18.93 -21.56 -17.30
C LEU A 52 20.23 -21.66 -18.11
N ASN A 53 20.15 -21.89 -19.41
CA ASN A 53 21.30 -21.94 -20.33
C ASN A 53 21.46 -20.66 -21.17
N LEU A 54 20.61 -19.65 -21.00
CA LEU A 54 20.78 -18.37 -21.69
C LEU A 54 22.02 -17.62 -21.18
N PRO A 55 22.82 -17.01 -22.06
CA PRO A 55 24.03 -16.26 -21.66
C PRO A 55 23.77 -15.18 -20.60
N ALA A 56 22.61 -14.50 -20.68
CA ALA A 56 22.22 -13.47 -19.71
C ALA A 56 21.82 -14.05 -18.34
N VAL A 57 21.41 -15.32 -18.28
CA VAL A 57 20.92 -15.98 -17.04
C VAL A 57 22.02 -16.77 -16.33
N ILE A 58 22.98 -17.30 -17.06
CA ILE A 58 24.08 -18.09 -16.48
C ILE A 58 24.76 -17.43 -15.28
N PRO A 59 25.12 -16.10 -15.34
CA PRO A 59 25.79 -15.45 -14.19
C PRO A 59 24.95 -15.36 -12.93
N ILE A 60 23.61 -15.32 -13.07
CA ILE A 60 22.65 -15.13 -11.97
C ILE A 60 21.91 -16.42 -11.57
N LYS A 61 22.26 -17.55 -12.18
CA LYS A 61 21.57 -18.84 -11.99
C LYS A 61 21.44 -19.25 -10.50
N HIS A 62 22.44 -18.91 -9.70
CA HIS A 62 22.49 -19.19 -8.27
C HIS A 62 21.44 -18.41 -7.45
N LEU A 63 20.85 -17.34 -8.02
CA LEU A 63 19.77 -16.54 -7.42
C LEU A 63 18.37 -17.03 -7.83
N LEU A 64 18.27 -18.03 -8.71
CA LEU A 64 17.01 -18.45 -9.31
C LEU A 64 16.56 -19.80 -8.78
N SER A 65 15.27 -19.90 -8.53
CA SER A 65 14.58 -21.16 -8.23
C SER A 65 13.36 -21.28 -9.12
N PHE A 66 13.14 -22.44 -9.74
CA PHE A 66 11.96 -22.70 -10.54
C PHE A 66 11.09 -23.75 -9.86
N ASN A 67 9.88 -23.34 -9.53
CA ASN A 67 8.84 -24.25 -9.06
C ASN A 67 8.04 -24.73 -10.25
N VAL A 68 8.30 -25.98 -10.64
CA VAL A 68 7.67 -26.59 -11.82
C VAL A 68 6.66 -27.65 -11.37
N SER A 69 5.39 -27.42 -11.59
CA SER A 69 4.36 -28.41 -11.30
C SER A 69 3.32 -28.43 -12.42
N ALA A 70 3.28 -29.53 -13.15
CA ALA A 70 2.32 -29.72 -14.22
C ALA A 70 0.90 -30.06 -13.73
N GLN A 71 0.73 -30.49 -12.49
CA GLN A 71 -0.53 -31.10 -12.05
C GLN A 71 -1.39 -30.24 -11.10
N ASN A 72 -0.85 -29.21 -10.44
CA ASN A 72 -1.59 -28.42 -9.45
C ASN A 72 -1.26 -26.92 -9.47
N HIS A 73 -0.65 -26.42 -10.52
CA HIS A 73 -0.35 -24.99 -10.62
C HIS A 73 -1.13 -24.34 -11.75
N PHE A 74 -1.73 -23.19 -11.43
CA PHE A 74 -2.34 -22.32 -12.42
C PHE A 74 -1.26 -21.50 -13.11
N ASN A 75 -1.41 -21.31 -14.40
CA ASN A 75 -0.70 -20.25 -15.12
C ASN A 75 -1.35 -18.88 -14.85
N LEU A 76 -0.73 -17.82 -15.31
CA LEU A 76 -1.20 -16.45 -15.06
C LEU A 76 -2.57 -16.17 -15.70
N ALA A 77 -2.85 -16.76 -16.88
CA ALA A 77 -4.14 -16.63 -17.53
C ALA A 77 -5.26 -17.28 -16.72
N ASP A 78 -5.01 -18.46 -16.16
CA ASP A 78 -5.96 -19.16 -15.28
C ASP A 78 -6.21 -18.38 -13.99
N LEU A 79 -5.13 -17.86 -13.34
CA LEU A 79 -5.25 -17.05 -12.12
C LEU A 79 -6.08 -15.78 -12.38
N LYS A 80 -5.83 -15.08 -13.48
CA LYS A 80 -6.61 -13.89 -13.88
C LYS A 80 -8.07 -14.24 -14.14
N ALA A 81 -8.33 -15.34 -14.85
CA ALA A 81 -9.70 -15.79 -15.14
C ALA A 81 -10.46 -16.15 -13.86
N ARG A 82 -9.81 -16.90 -12.93
CA ARG A 82 -10.38 -17.25 -11.62
C ARG A 82 -10.67 -16.00 -10.80
N ARG A 83 -9.72 -15.07 -10.68
CA ARG A 83 -9.90 -13.80 -9.98
C ARG A 83 -11.09 -13.03 -10.53
N ASN A 84 -11.17 -12.87 -11.85
CA ASN A 84 -12.27 -12.14 -12.49
C ASN A 84 -13.62 -12.78 -12.18
N ARG A 85 -13.67 -14.10 -12.08
CA ARG A 85 -14.89 -14.81 -11.68
C ARG A 85 -15.27 -14.55 -10.23
N VAL A 86 -14.29 -14.55 -9.30
CA VAL A 86 -14.53 -14.16 -7.90
C VAL A 86 -14.98 -12.72 -7.79
N TYR A 87 -14.38 -11.80 -8.58
CA TYR A 87 -14.82 -10.40 -8.64
C TYR A 87 -16.27 -10.29 -9.08
N GLN A 88 -16.70 -11.04 -10.12
CA GLN A 88 -18.09 -11.02 -10.57
C GLN A 88 -19.04 -11.48 -9.45
N ILE A 89 -18.72 -12.59 -8.77
CA ILE A 89 -19.50 -13.06 -7.62
C ILE A 89 -19.57 -11.99 -6.52
N ALA A 90 -18.45 -11.30 -6.25
CA ALA A 90 -18.42 -10.24 -5.27
C ALA A 90 -19.27 -9.02 -5.70
N PHE A 91 -19.26 -8.65 -6.98
CA PHE A 91 -20.13 -7.57 -7.49
C PHE A 91 -21.61 -7.92 -7.35
N ASP A 92 -21.99 -9.19 -7.56
CA ASP A 92 -23.38 -9.64 -7.48
C ASP A 92 -23.88 -9.79 -6.03
N ASN A 93 -22.98 -10.06 -5.09
CA ASN A 93 -23.32 -10.31 -3.67
C ASN A 93 -23.04 -9.14 -2.73
N ASN A 94 -22.29 -8.11 -3.17
CA ASN A 94 -21.88 -6.96 -2.35
C ASN A 94 -21.32 -7.34 -0.96
N PRO A 95 -20.25 -8.14 -0.91
CA PRO A 95 -19.66 -8.53 0.36
C PRO A 95 -19.05 -7.33 1.09
N VAL A 96 -18.84 -7.46 2.39
CA VAL A 96 -18.48 -6.39 3.30
C VAL A 96 -17.09 -6.62 3.91
N LEU A 97 -16.24 -5.60 3.89
CA LEU A 97 -14.91 -5.58 4.53
C LEU A 97 -14.05 -6.79 4.15
N LEU A 98 -13.85 -6.98 2.85
CA LEU A 98 -12.95 -8.01 2.34
C LEU A 98 -12.10 -7.50 1.18
N THR A 99 -10.97 -8.18 0.98
CA THR A 99 -10.06 -7.94 -0.13
C THR A 99 -9.87 -9.22 -0.94
N ILE A 100 -9.88 -9.09 -2.26
CA ILE A 100 -9.67 -10.21 -3.20
C ILE A 100 -8.43 -9.92 -4.03
N PHE A 101 -7.47 -10.84 -4.06
CA PHE A 101 -6.24 -10.68 -4.82
C PHE A 101 -5.65 -12.02 -5.29
N VAL A 102 -4.73 -11.92 -6.26
CA VAL A 102 -3.88 -13.06 -6.68
C VAL A 102 -2.67 -13.12 -5.77
N ASP A 103 -2.43 -14.26 -5.15
CA ASP A 103 -1.20 -14.55 -4.43
C ASP A 103 -0.34 -15.51 -5.28
N VAL A 104 0.76 -15.00 -5.82
CA VAL A 104 1.65 -15.76 -6.69
C VAL A 104 2.39 -16.84 -5.90
N GLU A 105 2.78 -16.57 -4.65
CA GLU A 105 3.49 -17.54 -3.81
C GLU A 105 2.61 -18.74 -3.45
N LEU A 106 1.31 -18.50 -3.20
CA LEU A 106 0.32 -19.56 -3.00
C LEU A 106 -0.21 -20.15 -4.32
N ASN A 107 0.10 -19.50 -5.45
CA ASN A 107 -0.44 -19.81 -6.77
C ASN A 107 -1.97 -19.95 -6.77
N ASN A 108 -2.66 -19.02 -6.11
CA ASN A 108 -4.10 -19.04 -5.96
C ASN A 108 -4.71 -17.64 -5.81
N ILE A 109 -6.03 -17.58 -5.75
CA ILE A 109 -6.78 -16.40 -5.34
C ILE A 109 -6.94 -16.45 -3.82
N VAL A 110 -6.70 -15.31 -3.19
CA VAL A 110 -6.90 -15.10 -1.75
C VAL A 110 -8.05 -14.14 -1.54
N VAL A 111 -8.94 -14.49 -0.62
CA VAL A 111 -9.98 -13.62 -0.07
C VAL A 111 -9.66 -13.40 1.40
N SER A 112 -9.26 -12.19 1.75
CA SER A 112 -8.98 -11.80 3.13
C SER A 112 -10.17 -11.04 3.71
N LEU A 113 -10.69 -11.46 4.87
CA LEU A 113 -11.89 -10.92 5.51
C LEU A 113 -11.77 -10.94 7.04
N TYR A 114 -12.65 -10.22 7.73
CA TYR A 114 -12.80 -10.28 9.18
C TYR A 114 -13.81 -11.35 9.59
N HIS A 115 -13.52 -12.11 10.65
CA HIS A 115 -14.40 -13.14 11.19
C HIS A 115 -15.80 -12.63 11.55
N GLU A 116 -15.89 -11.40 12.08
CA GLU A 116 -17.15 -10.78 12.48
C GLU A 116 -18.11 -10.60 11.29
N ASN A 117 -17.58 -10.58 10.08
CA ASN A 117 -18.36 -10.43 8.85
C ASN A 117 -18.71 -11.75 8.17
N ASP A 118 -18.34 -12.91 8.71
CA ASP A 118 -18.57 -14.21 8.07
C ASP A 118 -20.07 -14.47 7.80
N ASN A 119 -20.95 -14.08 8.72
CA ASN A 119 -22.39 -14.24 8.55
C ASN A 119 -22.96 -13.34 7.44
N VAL A 120 -22.50 -12.08 7.36
CA VAL A 120 -22.91 -11.13 6.32
C VAL A 120 -22.39 -11.57 4.97
N ASN A 121 -21.17 -12.09 4.92
CA ASN A 121 -20.50 -12.55 3.70
C ASN A 121 -20.86 -14.01 3.33
N ARG A 122 -21.71 -14.71 4.10
CA ARG A 122 -22.01 -16.14 3.93
C ARG A 122 -22.42 -16.47 2.50
N LYS A 123 -23.34 -15.69 1.94
CA LYS A 123 -23.83 -15.93 0.58
C LYS A 123 -22.71 -15.85 -0.45
N PHE A 124 -21.84 -14.86 -0.35
CA PHE A 124 -20.66 -14.72 -1.20
C PHE A 124 -19.69 -15.91 -1.03
N ILE A 125 -19.38 -16.29 0.20
CA ILE A 125 -18.46 -17.41 0.51
C ILE A 125 -19.00 -18.72 -0.04
N ASP A 126 -20.29 -19.00 0.18
CA ASP A 126 -20.93 -20.24 -0.27
C ASP A 126 -20.97 -20.32 -1.81
N GLU A 127 -21.27 -19.21 -2.50
CA GLU A 127 -21.29 -19.14 -3.96
C GLU A 127 -19.89 -19.31 -4.56
N VAL A 128 -18.86 -18.67 -3.97
CA VAL A 128 -17.45 -18.86 -4.39
C VAL A 128 -17.05 -20.33 -4.24
N ASN A 129 -17.34 -20.97 -3.11
CA ASN A 129 -17.02 -22.37 -2.86
C ASN A 129 -17.77 -23.33 -3.78
N GLN A 130 -19.02 -23.02 -4.14
CA GLN A 130 -19.83 -23.83 -5.05
C GLN A 130 -19.33 -23.75 -6.49
N ILE A 131 -18.93 -22.57 -6.95
CA ILE A 131 -18.57 -22.32 -8.35
C ILE A 131 -17.08 -22.63 -8.61
N ILE A 132 -16.21 -22.42 -7.62
CA ILE A 132 -14.75 -22.56 -7.77
C ILE A 132 -14.23 -23.66 -6.83
N GLN A 133 -14.38 -24.92 -7.27
CA GLN A 133 -14.15 -26.07 -6.39
C GLN A 133 -12.71 -26.62 -6.40
N ASN A 134 -11.97 -26.53 -7.52
CA ASN A 134 -10.69 -27.22 -7.67
C ASN A 134 -9.59 -26.31 -8.27
N PRO A 135 -8.55 -26.04 -7.53
CA PRO A 135 -8.44 -26.07 -6.07
C PRO A 135 -9.33 -24.99 -5.44
N PRO A 136 -9.75 -25.12 -4.18
CA PRO A 136 -10.59 -24.12 -3.52
C PRO A 136 -9.86 -22.79 -3.41
N ILE A 137 -10.62 -21.70 -3.34
CA ILE A 137 -10.09 -20.37 -3.02
C ILE A 137 -9.57 -20.36 -1.59
N VAL A 138 -8.47 -19.66 -1.38
CA VAL A 138 -7.91 -19.47 -0.02
C VAL A 138 -8.66 -18.35 0.68
N PHE A 139 -9.34 -18.68 1.78
CA PHE A 139 -9.94 -17.70 2.67
C PHE A 139 -9.03 -17.45 3.88
N GLU A 140 -8.59 -16.21 4.05
CA GLU A 140 -7.82 -15.77 5.22
C GLU A 140 -8.73 -14.94 6.13
N SER A 141 -9.11 -15.50 7.27
CA SER A 141 -9.89 -14.76 8.28
C SER A 141 -8.96 -14.10 9.29
N LYS A 142 -9.27 -12.87 9.66
CA LYS A 142 -8.51 -12.06 10.61
C LYS A 142 -9.44 -11.53 11.71
N ASP A 143 -8.91 -11.42 12.92
CA ASP A 143 -9.59 -10.75 14.01
C ASP A 143 -9.38 -9.22 13.90
N LEU A 144 -10.37 -8.44 14.36
CA LEU A 144 -10.19 -6.99 14.49
C LEU A 144 -9.13 -6.73 15.55
N SER A 145 -8.09 -5.99 15.21
CA SER A 145 -7.14 -5.49 16.20
C SER A 145 -7.88 -4.60 17.19
N ASN A 146 -7.77 -4.88 18.50
CA ASN A 146 -8.41 -4.12 19.55
C ASN A 146 -7.99 -2.65 19.49
N ASN A 147 -8.91 -1.77 19.14
CA ASN A 147 -8.69 -0.34 19.17
C ASN A 147 -8.90 0.15 20.61
N GLU A 148 -7.83 0.48 21.32
CA GLU A 148 -7.92 1.21 22.57
C GLU A 148 -8.40 2.64 22.27
N GLN A 149 -9.58 2.99 22.79
CA GLN A 149 -10.08 4.37 22.80
C GLN A 149 -9.37 5.15 23.91
N ILE A 150 -8.57 6.11 23.53
CA ILE A 150 -7.98 7.06 24.48
C ILE A 150 -8.88 8.29 24.55
N ASN A 151 -9.55 8.46 25.69
CA ASN A 151 -10.32 9.67 26.00
C ASN A 151 -9.36 10.78 26.49
N SER A 152 -9.32 11.92 25.82
CA SER A 152 -8.57 13.11 26.25
C SER A 152 -9.45 14.34 26.33
N ASN A 153 -9.46 15.01 27.49
CA ASN A 153 -10.09 16.31 27.70
C ASN A 153 -9.10 17.43 27.44
N ALA A 154 -9.50 18.44 26.67
CA ALA A 154 -8.65 19.49 26.14
C ALA A 154 -8.87 20.86 26.78
N SER A 155 -7.79 21.63 26.99
CA SER A 155 -7.85 23.08 27.28
C SER A 155 -6.82 23.85 26.42
N ALA A 156 -7.28 24.93 25.81
CA ALA A 156 -6.53 25.71 24.83
C ALA A 156 -5.55 26.71 25.45
N ILE A 157 -4.36 26.83 24.86
CA ILE A 157 -3.38 27.87 25.17
C ILE A 157 -3.02 28.61 23.88
N MET A 158 -3.19 29.93 23.86
CA MET A 158 -2.73 30.82 22.79
C MET A 158 -1.20 30.88 22.70
N ARG A 159 -0.61 30.73 21.51
CA ARG A 159 0.81 30.88 21.26
C ARG A 159 1.13 31.73 20.02
N ARG A 160 2.34 32.36 20.04
CA ARG A 160 2.96 33.04 18.90
C ARG A 160 3.06 32.12 17.70
N VAL A 161 2.89 32.68 16.51
CA VAL A 161 3.00 31.96 15.22
C VAL A 161 4.44 31.48 15.04
N ILE A 162 4.71 30.28 15.47
CA ILE A 162 5.83 29.46 15.03
C ILE A 162 5.21 28.48 14.06
N GLN A 163 5.62 28.48 12.81
CA GLN A 163 5.18 27.46 11.85
C GLN A 163 5.64 26.09 12.36
N ILE A 164 4.71 25.16 12.36
CA ILE A 164 4.97 23.80 12.86
C ILE A 164 5.33 22.91 11.68
N PRO A 165 6.47 22.20 11.75
CA PRO A 165 6.86 21.28 10.68
C PRO A 165 5.80 20.18 10.51
N LEU A 166 5.42 19.94 9.27
CA LEU A 166 4.42 18.95 8.86
C LEU A 166 5.07 17.94 7.92
N LEU A 167 5.12 16.67 8.32
CA LEU A 167 5.79 15.59 7.60
C LEU A 167 4.79 14.53 7.12
N ALA A 168 5.18 13.79 6.10
CA ALA A 168 4.48 12.56 5.72
C ALA A 168 4.49 11.56 6.89
N GLY A 169 3.35 10.93 7.17
CA GLY A 169 3.14 10.08 8.35
C GLY A 169 2.63 10.81 9.58
N ASP A 170 2.62 12.16 9.60
CA ASP A 170 1.95 12.89 10.67
C ASP A 170 0.45 12.59 10.68
N GLY A 171 -0.11 12.50 11.89
CA GLY A 171 -1.53 12.36 12.08
C GLY A 171 -2.28 13.66 11.86
N PHE A 172 -3.50 13.58 11.37
CA PHE A 172 -4.43 14.69 11.34
C PHE A 172 -5.85 14.25 11.71
N CYS A 173 -6.66 15.19 12.16
CA CYS A 173 -8.02 14.93 12.59
C CYS A 173 -8.95 16.11 12.27
N ASN A 174 -10.26 15.85 12.28
CA ASN A 174 -11.28 16.87 12.36
C ASN A 174 -11.40 17.42 13.81
N LEU A 175 -12.14 18.50 14.00
CA LEU A 175 -12.19 19.21 15.29
C LEU A 175 -12.75 18.35 16.44
N ASP A 176 -13.74 17.52 16.18
CA ASP A 176 -14.35 16.61 17.17
C ASP A 176 -13.57 15.30 17.36
N GLN A 177 -12.47 15.12 16.61
CA GLN A 177 -11.60 13.93 16.62
C GLN A 177 -12.32 12.60 16.30
N SER A 178 -13.49 12.65 15.71
CA SER A 178 -14.20 11.45 15.24
C SER A 178 -13.48 10.76 14.09
N LEU A 179 -12.66 11.52 13.34
CA LEU A 179 -11.75 11.04 12.32
C LEU A 179 -10.29 11.26 12.76
N THR A 180 -9.44 10.27 12.57
CA THR A 180 -7.98 10.41 12.60
C THR A 180 -7.40 9.64 11.43
N CYS A 181 -6.55 10.32 10.67
CA CYS A 181 -5.84 9.78 9.51
C CYS A 181 -4.37 10.20 9.54
N SER A 182 -3.61 9.80 8.53
CA SER A 182 -2.20 10.15 8.34
C SER A 182 -2.00 10.91 7.02
N LEU A 183 -1.00 11.77 6.97
CA LEU A 183 -0.59 12.49 5.76
C LEU A 183 0.34 11.63 4.93
N ASP A 184 0.20 11.65 3.59
CA ASP A 184 1.15 11.01 2.70
C ASP A 184 2.27 11.99 2.31
N TYR A 185 2.32 12.50 1.11
CA TYR A 185 3.41 13.37 0.67
C TYR A 185 2.98 14.82 0.51
N PHE A 186 3.95 15.72 0.74
CA PHE A 186 3.85 17.11 0.35
C PHE A 186 4.05 17.25 -1.15
N GLY A 187 3.17 17.99 -1.81
CA GLY A 187 3.20 18.24 -3.23
C GLY A 187 2.75 19.64 -3.63
N MET A 188 2.92 19.91 -4.91
CA MET A 188 2.47 21.16 -5.55
C MET A 188 1.47 20.82 -6.66
N ARG A 189 0.40 21.58 -6.75
CA ARG A 189 -0.54 21.52 -7.87
C ARG A 189 -0.82 22.91 -8.44
N GLN A 190 -1.41 22.95 -9.64
CA GLN A 190 -1.90 24.18 -10.23
C GLN A 190 -3.17 24.64 -9.49
N ALA A 191 -3.17 25.87 -8.98
CA ALA A 191 -4.34 26.46 -8.37
C ALA A 191 -5.34 26.94 -9.43
N GLU A 192 -6.64 26.92 -9.12
CA GLU A 192 -7.70 27.41 -10.02
C GLU A 192 -7.51 28.89 -10.40
N THR A 193 -6.95 29.69 -9.49
CA THR A 193 -6.67 31.11 -9.69
C THR A 193 -5.40 31.40 -10.48
N GLY A 194 -4.69 30.35 -10.92
CA GLY A 194 -3.35 30.40 -11.49
C GLY A 194 -2.26 30.46 -10.43
N GLY A 195 -1.08 29.95 -10.77
CA GLY A 195 0.03 29.77 -9.84
C GLY A 195 0.05 28.35 -9.23
N LEU A 196 1.03 28.11 -8.35
CA LEU A 196 1.20 26.83 -7.66
C LEU A 196 0.71 26.98 -6.22
N GLU A 197 0.00 25.99 -5.72
CA GLU A 197 -0.40 25.88 -4.32
C GLU A 197 0.23 24.65 -3.66
N SER A 198 0.51 24.79 -2.37
CA SER A 198 1.07 23.73 -1.52
C SER A 198 -0.06 22.86 -0.99
N VAL A 199 0.08 21.55 -1.15
CA VAL A 199 -0.90 20.58 -0.70
C VAL A 199 -0.22 19.36 -0.03
N PHE A 200 -0.94 18.71 0.87
CA PHE A 200 -0.66 17.32 1.24
C PHE A 200 -1.65 16.40 0.55
N VAL A 201 -1.16 15.24 0.12
CA VAL A 201 -2.00 14.15 -0.33
C VAL A 201 -2.27 13.21 0.84
N THR A 202 -3.42 12.56 0.84
CA THR A 202 -3.84 11.55 1.83
C THR A 202 -4.86 10.62 1.18
N SER A 203 -5.47 9.72 1.95
CA SER A 203 -6.57 8.86 1.47
C SER A 203 -7.88 9.65 1.31
N GLY A 204 -8.63 9.38 0.26
CA GLY A 204 -9.96 9.96 0.02
C GLY A 204 -10.97 9.57 1.10
N ARG A 205 -10.77 8.44 1.78
CA ARG A 205 -11.57 7.97 2.91
C ARG A 205 -11.47 8.88 4.14
N CYS A 206 -10.46 9.75 4.18
CA CYS A 206 -10.27 10.74 5.23
C CYS A 206 -11.10 12.01 5.01
N TYR A 207 -11.80 12.11 3.89
CA TYR A 207 -12.64 13.25 3.58
C TYR A 207 -13.97 13.19 4.34
N GLN A 208 -14.29 14.26 5.07
CA GLN A 208 -15.56 14.44 5.76
C GLN A 208 -16.25 15.77 5.36
N GLY A 209 -15.94 16.27 4.17
CA GLY A 209 -16.40 17.57 3.68
C GLY A 209 -15.30 18.62 3.70
N GLU A 210 -15.62 19.80 3.16
CA GLU A 210 -14.75 20.97 3.16
C GLU A 210 -14.71 21.63 4.55
N ILE A 211 -14.11 20.94 5.50
CA ILE A 211 -13.95 21.40 6.89
C ILE A 211 -12.48 21.60 7.21
N ASP A 212 -12.21 22.30 8.30
CA ASP A 212 -10.84 22.45 8.81
C ASP A 212 -10.32 21.13 9.40
N TYR A 213 -9.11 20.79 9.01
CA TYR A 213 -8.35 19.67 9.55
C TYR A 213 -7.15 20.17 10.38
N TYR A 214 -6.83 19.43 11.42
CA TYR A 214 -5.86 19.81 12.43
C TYR A 214 -4.79 18.76 12.58
N LEU A 215 -3.54 19.20 12.79
CA LEU A 215 -2.40 18.35 13.07
C LEU A 215 -2.63 17.59 14.40
N LYS A 216 -2.41 16.28 14.33
CA LYS A 216 -2.37 15.38 15.49
C LYS A 216 -0.94 14.82 15.59
N PRO A 217 -0.02 15.51 16.27
CA PRO A 217 1.39 15.13 16.27
C PRO A 217 1.61 13.82 17.04
N TRP A 218 2.64 13.07 16.65
CA TRP A 218 3.11 11.94 17.44
C TRP A 218 3.69 12.48 18.74
N GLY A 219 3.17 12.03 19.88
CA GLY A 219 3.72 12.37 21.19
C GLY A 219 4.92 11.48 21.56
N PRO A 220 5.70 11.87 22.58
CA PRO A 220 6.64 10.98 23.23
C PRO A 220 5.91 9.72 23.66
N LEU A 221 6.44 8.55 23.33
CA LEU A 221 5.82 7.25 23.59
C LEU A 221 4.45 7.03 22.89
N GLY A 222 4.18 7.75 21.78
CA GLY A 222 2.93 7.62 21.05
C GLY A 222 1.73 8.29 21.68
N ILE A 223 1.90 8.99 22.80
CA ILE A 223 0.84 9.77 23.43
C ILE A 223 0.83 11.17 22.80
N PRO A 224 -0.26 11.58 22.12
CA PRO A 224 -0.35 12.93 21.61
C PRO A 224 -0.28 13.94 22.76
N PRO A 225 0.42 15.07 22.59
CA PRO A 225 0.40 16.12 23.60
C PRO A 225 -1.04 16.58 23.82
N PRO A 226 -1.45 16.82 25.06
CA PRO A 226 -2.80 17.25 25.34
C PRO A 226 -3.08 18.59 24.65
N ASN A 227 -4.08 18.60 23.76
CA ASN A 227 -4.88 19.79 23.43
C ASN A 227 -4.20 20.90 22.65
N VAL A 228 -3.24 20.61 21.78
CA VAL A 228 -2.71 21.60 20.85
C VAL A 228 -3.18 21.24 19.45
N TYR A 229 -4.10 22.03 18.91
CA TYR A 229 -4.58 21.88 17.54
C TYR A 229 -3.94 22.94 16.67
N TYR A 230 -3.11 22.51 15.72
CA TYR A 230 -2.63 23.39 14.66
C TYR A 230 -3.45 23.13 13.42
N ARG A 231 -4.09 24.16 12.92
CA ARG A 231 -4.86 24.06 11.69
C ARG A 231 -3.91 23.75 10.54
N ILE A 232 -4.14 22.63 9.85
CA ILE A 232 -3.40 22.29 8.62
C ILE A 232 -4.03 23.02 7.44
N GLY A 233 -5.34 22.90 7.27
CA GLY A 233 -6.08 23.45 6.15
C GLY A 233 -7.39 22.76 5.88
N ILE A 234 -7.82 22.77 4.62
CA ILE A 234 -9.11 22.23 4.17
C ILE A 234 -8.87 21.16 3.11
N MET A 235 -9.51 20.00 3.24
CA MET A 235 -9.53 19.00 2.18
C MET A 235 -10.64 19.38 1.18
N ASP A 236 -10.26 19.71 -0.05
CA ASP A 236 -11.18 20.18 -1.08
C ASP A 236 -11.48 19.16 -2.18
N THR A 237 -10.69 18.12 -2.26
CA THR A 237 -10.83 17.10 -3.29
C THR A 237 -10.69 15.72 -2.67
N SER A 238 -11.59 14.80 -3.06
CA SER A 238 -11.48 13.39 -2.75
C SER A 238 -11.94 12.54 -3.93
N GLU A 239 -11.30 11.40 -4.13
CA GLU A 239 -11.64 10.44 -5.15
C GLU A 239 -11.74 9.04 -4.54
N THR A 240 -12.81 8.31 -4.82
CA THR A 240 -13.13 7.05 -4.14
C THR A 240 -12.44 5.86 -4.78
N TRP A 241 -12.48 5.73 -6.12
CA TRP A 241 -11.99 4.52 -6.78
C TRP A 241 -10.49 4.29 -6.59
N TYR A 242 -9.69 5.38 -6.66
CA TYR A 242 -8.24 5.38 -6.41
C TYR A 242 -7.88 5.83 -4.99
N ASP A 243 -8.87 6.17 -4.18
CA ASP A 243 -8.74 6.53 -2.76
C ASP A 243 -7.65 7.56 -2.48
N TYR A 244 -7.78 8.75 -3.05
CA TYR A 244 -6.93 9.87 -2.68
C TYR A 244 -7.76 11.10 -2.29
N GLY A 245 -7.18 11.92 -1.40
CA GLY A 245 -7.70 13.20 -0.98
C GLY A 245 -6.60 14.25 -1.01
N ILE A 246 -6.98 15.53 -1.27
CA ILE A 246 -6.05 16.64 -1.34
C ILE A 246 -6.40 17.66 -0.27
N LEU A 247 -5.43 17.89 0.63
CA LEU A 247 -5.51 18.84 1.73
C LEU A 247 -4.69 20.08 1.38
N ARG A 248 -5.37 21.24 1.16
CA ARG A 248 -4.72 22.54 0.99
C ARG A 248 -4.10 22.99 2.31
N ILE A 249 -2.86 23.46 2.25
CA ILE A 249 -2.09 23.84 3.44
C ILE A 249 -2.33 25.31 3.75
N GLY A 250 -2.64 25.61 5.03
CA GLY A 250 -2.72 26.96 5.58
C GLY A 250 -1.37 27.45 6.12
N ASP A 251 -1.37 28.69 6.61
CA ASP A 251 -0.14 29.42 7.01
C ASP A 251 0.41 29.00 8.39
N GLU A 252 -0.30 28.16 9.15
CA GLU A 252 0.11 27.76 10.51
C GLU A 252 1.15 26.63 10.54
N VAL A 253 1.36 25.96 9.41
CA VAL A 253 2.25 24.80 9.29
C VAL A 253 3.27 24.99 8.17
N GLU A 254 4.44 24.38 8.34
CA GLU A 254 5.52 24.36 7.35
C GLU A 254 5.67 22.93 6.80
N PRO A 255 5.31 22.68 5.53
CA PRO A 255 5.44 21.36 4.95
C PRO A 255 6.91 20.98 4.70
N ILE A 256 7.30 19.83 5.18
CA ILE A 256 8.65 19.27 5.01
C ILE A 256 8.56 18.05 4.08
N PRO A 257 9.35 17.99 2.99
CA PRO A 257 9.31 16.86 2.04
C PRO A 257 10.07 15.64 2.58
N SER A 258 9.68 15.18 3.77
CA SER A 258 10.27 14.05 4.47
C SER A 258 9.19 13.18 5.11
N ILE A 259 9.53 11.94 5.36
CA ILE A 259 8.69 10.96 6.05
C ILE A 259 9.10 10.91 7.52
N LYS A 260 8.13 10.93 8.40
CA LYS A 260 8.33 10.88 9.85
C LYS A 260 8.78 9.49 10.31
N ASN A 261 9.87 9.44 11.10
CA ASN A 261 10.50 8.21 11.60
C ASN A 261 11.08 8.39 13.02
N ILE A 262 10.33 9.04 13.91
CA ILE A 262 10.81 9.40 15.24
C ILE A 262 11.14 8.21 16.15
N ASP A 263 10.82 6.99 15.78
CA ASP A 263 11.29 5.78 16.47
C ASP A 263 12.77 5.52 16.23
N SER A 264 13.34 6.09 15.18
CA SER A 264 14.78 6.07 14.94
C SER A 264 15.44 7.28 15.57
N HIS A 265 16.29 7.04 16.57
CA HIS A 265 17.06 8.11 17.21
C HIS A 265 18.04 8.80 16.24
N TYR A 266 18.59 8.05 15.28
CA TYR A 266 19.60 8.57 14.35
C TYR A 266 19.00 9.16 13.08
N TYR A 267 17.82 8.71 12.67
CA TYR A 267 17.16 9.11 11.43
C TYR A 267 15.67 9.38 11.70
N PRO A 268 15.34 10.43 12.49
CA PRO A 268 13.96 10.75 12.87
C PRO A 268 13.10 11.19 11.68
N GLU A 269 13.76 11.54 10.57
CA GLU A 269 13.17 11.92 9.29
C GLU A 269 13.85 11.15 8.16
N ILE A 270 13.07 10.72 7.19
CA ILE A 270 13.53 10.02 5.97
C ILE A 270 13.21 10.93 4.80
N GLN A 271 14.24 11.42 4.10
CA GLN A 271 14.06 12.29 2.94
C GLN A 271 13.41 11.54 1.77
N ILE A 272 12.45 12.15 1.14
CA ILE A 272 11.85 11.64 -0.09
C ILE A 272 12.79 11.98 -1.25
N TRP A 273 13.47 10.97 -1.81
CA TRP A 273 14.46 11.13 -2.87
C TRP A 273 13.97 10.68 -4.24
N GLY A 274 12.90 9.90 -4.28
CA GLY A 274 12.37 9.35 -5.51
C GLY A 274 10.93 8.89 -5.39
N ARG A 275 10.39 8.49 -6.53
CA ARG A 275 9.14 7.74 -6.62
C ARG A 275 9.35 6.51 -7.48
N ASN A 276 8.68 5.42 -7.14
CA ASN A 276 8.70 4.24 -7.99
C ASN A 276 7.72 4.46 -9.15
N LEU A 277 8.27 4.63 -10.34
CA LEU A 277 7.48 4.67 -11.58
C LEU A 277 7.19 3.22 -12.00
N ASN A 278 6.13 2.68 -11.61
CA ASN A 278 5.39 1.44 -11.90
C ASN A 278 5.85 0.46 -12.99
N GLN A 279 6.97 0.65 -13.63
CA GLN A 279 7.32 -0.15 -14.79
C GLN A 279 7.84 -1.56 -14.46
N ASN A 280 8.27 -1.81 -13.21
CA ASN A 280 8.83 -3.10 -12.79
C ASN A 280 8.54 -3.38 -11.32
N ILE A 281 7.29 -3.68 -10.98
CA ILE A 281 6.94 -4.05 -9.62
C ILE A 281 7.19 -5.54 -9.43
N HIS A 282 8.14 -5.82 -8.56
CA HIS A 282 8.52 -7.18 -8.19
C HIS A 282 7.77 -7.59 -6.94
N LEU A 283 7.10 -8.74 -6.95
CA LEU A 283 6.49 -9.31 -5.75
C LEU A 283 7.56 -9.77 -4.76
N GLY A 284 7.25 -9.69 -3.47
CA GLY A 284 8.17 -10.08 -2.40
C GLY A 284 9.17 -9.01 -2.00
N ILE A 285 9.13 -7.80 -2.58
CA ILE A 285 9.99 -6.70 -2.15
C ILE A 285 9.58 -6.17 -0.78
N HIS A 286 10.58 -5.62 -0.08
CA HIS A 286 10.39 -5.02 1.22
C HIS A 286 9.86 -3.58 1.07
N LEU A 287 8.68 -3.33 1.64
CA LEU A 287 8.04 -2.02 1.69
C LEU A 287 7.75 -1.63 3.12
N CYS A 288 7.78 -0.33 3.38
CA CYS A 288 7.46 0.26 4.67
C CYS A 288 6.32 1.25 4.53
N LYS A 289 5.64 1.54 5.62
CA LYS A 289 4.72 2.68 5.72
C LYS A 289 5.07 3.52 6.94
N SER A 290 4.66 4.78 6.95
CA SER A 290 4.65 5.63 8.12
C SER A 290 3.23 6.11 8.41
N GLY A 291 2.78 6.01 9.64
CA GLY A 291 1.43 6.42 10.04
C GLY A 291 1.33 6.81 11.50
N TYR A 292 0.27 7.51 11.82
CA TYR A 292 0.07 8.12 13.14
C TYR A 292 0.07 7.11 14.30
N HIS A 293 -0.55 5.94 14.10
CA HIS A 293 -0.76 4.98 15.18
C HIS A 293 0.38 3.97 15.30
N THR A 294 0.66 3.21 14.23
CA THR A 294 1.69 2.16 14.27
C THR A 294 3.06 2.64 13.80
N ARG A 295 3.19 3.94 13.47
CA ARG A 295 4.43 4.60 13.10
C ARG A 295 5.07 3.96 11.85
N VAL A 296 6.40 3.79 11.84
CA VAL A 296 7.07 3.09 10.74
C VAL A 296 7.04 1.60 10.98
N THR A 297 6.33 0.89 10.11
CA THR A 297 6.32 -0.57 10.07
C THR A 297 6.67 -1.03 8.67
N CYS A 298 7.18 -2.25 8.53
CA CYS A 298 7.67 -2.77 7.26
C CYS A 298 7.22 -4.21 7.05
N GLY A 299 7.13 -4.62 5.78
CA GLY A 299 6.74 -5.96 5.40
C GLY A 299 7.01 -6.25 3.93
N TYR A 300 6.45 -7.33 3.42
CA TYR A 300 6.69 -7.78 2.05
C TYR A 300 5.44 -7.68 1.19
N GLN A 301 5.63 -7.25 -0.05
CA GLN A 301 4.56 -7.15 -1.02
C GLN A 301 4.08 -8.53 -1.46
N ARG A 302 2.76 -8.78 -1.38
CA ARG A 302 2.12 -10.04 -1.77
C ARG A 302 1.48 -10.00 -3.15
N SER A 303 0.90 -8.86 -3.52
CA SER A 303 0.15 -8.73 -4.77
C SER A 303 0.26 -7.33 -5.36
N ASN A 304 0.06 -7.24 -6.69
CA ASN A 304 0.09 -6.00 -7.47
C ASN A 304 -1.31 -5.54 -7.93
N ASP A 305 -2.35 -6.31 -7.68
CA ASP A 305 -3.69 -6.02 -8.17
C ASP A 305 -4.74 -6.67 -7.26
N ALA A 306 -5.61 -5.85 -6.69
CA ALA A 306 -6.67 -6.30 -5.80
C ALA A 306 -7.90 -5.40 -5.89
N LEU A 307 -9.03 -5.89 -5.39
CA LEU A 307 -10.20 -5.08 -5.06
C LEU A 307 -10.48 -5.18 -3.56
N PHE A 308 -10.77 -4.04 -2.96
CA PHE A 308 -11.21 -3.93 -1.59
C PHE A 308 -12.66 -3.47 -1.54
N PHE A 309 -13.47 -4.21 -0.80
CA PHE A 309 -14.89 -3.95 -0.58
C PHE A 309 -15.09 -3.46 0.85
N THR A 310 -15.79 -2.34 1.00
CA THR A 310 -16.29 -1.84 2.28
C THR A 310 -17.81 -1.99 2.34
N ASN A 311 -18.46 -1.43 3.36
CA ASN A 311 -19.92 -1.43 3.47
C ASN A 311 -20.60 -0.62 2.35
N THR A 312 -19.95 0.42 1.86
CA THR A 312 -20.53 1.39 0.91
C THR A 312 -19.79 1.46 -0.41
N ASP A 313 -18.48 1.24 -0.40
CA ASP A 313 -17.60 1.57 -1.51
C ASP A 313 -16.69 0.40 -1.91
N ARG A 314 -16.10 0.55 -3.07
CA ARG A 314 -15.12 -0.36 -3.64
C ARG A 314 -13.91 0.42 -4.07
N TYR A 315 -12.74 -0.12 -3.77
CA TYR A 315 -11.45 0.53 -4.02
C TYR A 315 -10.56 -0.37 -4.87
N LYS A 316 -9.91 0.23 -5.86
CA LYS A 316 -8.84 -0.42 -6.60
C LYS A 316 -7.56 -0.33 -5.76
N ILE A 317 -7.03 -1.48 -5.40
CA ILE A 317 -5.80 -1.60 -4.62
C ILE A 317 -4.66 -1.99 -5.55
N ALA A 318 -3.60 -1.20 -5.55
CA ALA A 318 -2.42 -1.47 -6.36
C ALA A 318 -1.50 -2.50 -5.70
N TYR A 319 -1.32 -2.42 -4.36
CA TYR A 319 -0.41 -3.31 -3.65
C TYR A 319 -1.05 -3.89 -2.40
N ILE A 320 -0.82 -5.17 -2.20
CA ILE A 320 -1.08 -5.87 -0.94
C ILE A 320 0.25 -6.10 -0.25
N ILE A 321 0.38 -5.69 0.99
CA ILE A 321 1.61 -5.77 1.78
C ILE A 321 1.31 -6.46 3.11
N ASN A 322 2.14 -7.43 3.51
CA ASN A 322 2.09 -7.97 4.87
C ASN A 322 2.76 -6.98 5.82
N ILE A 323 1.97 -6.15 6.50
CA ILE A 323 2.47 -5.05 7.30
C ILE A 323 1.53 -4.77 8.47
N ASP A 324 2.08 -4.47 9.65
CA ASP A 324 1.26 -3.99 10.76
C ASP A 324 0.73 -2.60 10.48
N ASN A 325 -0.58 -2.43 10.64
CA ASN A 325 -1.29 -1.20 10.33
C ASN A 325 -2.53 -1.02 11.21
N ASN A 326 -2.99 0.22 11.28
CA ASN A 326 -4.19 0.60 12.02
C ASN A 326 -5.05 1.56 11.17
N ARG A 327 -6.33 1.69 11.48
CA ARG A 327 -7.24 2.63 10.79
C ARG A 327 -6.74 4.08 10.80
N GLN A 328 -6.00 4.49 11.82
CA GLN A 328 -5.44 5.83 11.95
C GLN A 328 -4.17 6.05 11.14
N ASP A 329 -3.58 4.98 10.59
CA ASP A 329 -2.45 5.06 9.65
C ASP A 329 -2.91 5.30 8.21
N VAL A 330 -4.21 5.18 7.92
CA VAL A 330 -4.80 5.42 6.60
C VAL A 330 -4.45 6.82 6.11
N GLY A 331 -4.00 6.91 4.87
CA GLY A 331 -3.50 8.13 4.25
C GLY A 331 -2.00 8.32 4.36
N GLY A 332 -1.30 7.51 5.16
CA GLY A 332 0.16 7.60 5.31
C GLY A 332 0.94 7.03 4.12
N PRO A 333 2.21 7.45 3.95
CA PRO A 333 3.06 7.03 2.84
C PRO A 333 3.43 5.55 2.92
N VAL A 334 3.40 4.89 1.78
CA VAL A 334 4.04 3.60 1.55
C VAL A 334 5.29 3.84 0.72
N PHE A 335 6.42 3.32 1.18
CA PHE A 335 7.73 3.65 0.62
C PHE A 335 8.71 2.48 0.73
N GLN A 336 9.79 2.58 -0.04
CA GLN A 336 10.96 1.70 0.06
C GLN A 336 12.17 2.53 0.49
N PHE A 337 12.93 2.04 1.47
CA PHE A 337 14.22 2.64 1.81
C PHE A 337 15.21 2.48 0.64
N LEU A 338 15.82 3.60 0.24
CA LEU A 338 16.98 3.62 -0.66
C LEU A 338 18.28 3.46 0.14
N ASN A 339 18.30 4.08 1.32
CA ASN A 339 19.30 3.90 2.37
C ASN A 339 18.66 4.25 3.73
N LEU A 340 19.43 4.39 4.79
CA LEU A 340 18.91 4.63 6.15
C LEU A 340 18.19 5.97 6.33
N SER A 341 18.46 6.95 5.46
CA SER A 341 17.92 8.32 5.57
C SER A 341 17.11 8.77 4.37
N THR A 342 17.00 7.95 3.31
CA THR A 342 16.27 8.31 2.10
C THR A 342 15.34 7.21 1.64
N ALA A 343 14.22 7.58 1.04
CA ALA A 343 13.21 6.65 0.55
C ALA A 343 12.69 7.03 -0.84
N SER A 344 12.13 6.03 -1.51
CA SER A 344 11.31 6.17 -2.71
C SER A 344 9.86 5.90 -2.38
N LEU A 345 8.96 6.79 -2.76
CA LEU A 345 7.51 6.63 -2.55
C LEU A 345 6.93 5.57 -3.50
N PHE A 346 5.97 4.81 -3.00
CA PHE A 346 5.22 3.79 -3.73
C PHE A 346 3.74 4.11 -3.86
N GLY A 347 3.13 4.68 -2.82
CA GLY A 347 1.71 5.00 -2.79
C GLY A 347 1.20 5.35 -1.41
N ILE A 348 -0.12 5.38 -1.28
CA ILE A 348 -0.85 5.75 -0.06
C ILE A 348 -1.42 4.51 0.59
N LEU A 349 -1.30 4.39 1.91
CA LEU A 349 -2.00 3.36 2.67
C LEU A 349 -3.52 3.69 2.69
N THR A 350 -4.29 2.91 1.96
CA THR A 350 -5.76 3.03 1.85
C THR A 350 -6.47 2.42 3.06
N GLY A 351 -5.88 1.38 3.65
CA GLY A 351 -6.48 0.65 4.74
C GLY A 351 -5.76 -0.63 5.05
N GLY A 352 -6.45 -1.54 5.74
CA GLY A 352 -5.91 -2.85 6.04
C GLY A 352 -6.93 -3.80 6.65
N ILE A 353 -6.60 -5.08 6.60
CA ILE A 353 -7.32 -6.17 7.22
C ILE A 353 -6.32 -6.98 8.05
N GLY A 354 -6.35 -6.84 9.38
CA GLY A 354 -5.36 -7.45 10.26
C GLY A 354 -3.94 -6.93 9.94
N ASN A 355 -3.03 -7.83 9.63
CA ASN A 355 -1.65 -7.51 9.23
C ASN A 355 -1.47 -7.35 7.70
N ILE A 356 -2.53 -7.05 6.97
CA ILE A 356 -2.50 -6.78 5.54
C ILE A 356 -2.75 -5.30 5.30
N GLY A 357 -1.77 -4.60 4.75
CA GLY A 357 -1.89 -3.22 4.27
C GLY A 357 -2.35 -3.18 2.83
N LEU A 358 -3.29 -2.29 2.55
CA LEU A 358 -3.87 -2.02 1.23
C LEU A 358 -3.34 -0.67 0.75
N THR A 359 -2.78 -0.63 -0.45
CA THR A 359 -2.08 0.56 -0.94
C THR A 359 -2.55 0.96 -2.33
N THR A 360 -2.87 2.23 -2.50
CA THR A 360 -3.12 2.84 -3.81
C THR A 360 -1.80 3.27 -4.45
N ASN A 361 -1.74 3.18 -5.77
CA ASN A 361 -0.54 3.50 -6.53
C ASN A 361 -0.27 5.01 -6.62
N LEU A 362 0.96 5.41 -6.35
CA LEU A 362 1.40 6.80 -6.44
C LEU A 362 1.26 7.39 -7.85
N ASP A 363 1.60 6.63 -8.91
CA ASP A 363 1.53 7.17 -10.27
C ASP A 363 0.11 7.46 -10.73
N ASP A 364 -0.85 6.61 -10.33
CA ASP A 364 -2.27 6.88 -10.59
C ASP A 364 -2.70 8.18 -9.88
N ILE A 365 -2.27 8.38 -8.63
CA ILE A 365 -2.59 9.57 -7.84
C ILE A 365 -1.96 10.81 -8.49
N VAL A 366 -0.66 10.79 -8.78
CA VAL A 366 0.05 11.91 -9.42
C VAL A 366 -0.60 12.31 -10.74
N ARG A 367 -1.00 11.32 -11.55
CA ARG A 367 -1.66 11.55 -12.84
C ARG A 367 -3.08 12.12 -12.72
N LEU A 368 -3.86 11.61 -11.74
CA LEU A 368 -5.28 11.98 -11.59
C LEU A 368 -5.48 13.24 -10.77
N ALA A 369 -4.67 13.42 -9.73
CA ALA A 369 -4.72 14.57 -8.85
C ALA A 369 -3.90 15.77 -9.38
N GLU A 370 -3.05 15.53 -10.39
CA GLU A 370 -2.10 16.52 -10.92
C GLU A 370 -1.18 17.13 -9.84
N VAL A 371 -0.90 16.35 -8.78
CA VAL A 371 -0.04 16.74 -7.67
C VAL A 371 1.31 16.05 -7.80
N SER A 372 2.36 16.82 -8.01
CA SER A 372 3.73 16.31 -8.04
C SER A 372 4.36 16.37 -6.65
N PRO A 373 4.93 15.24 -6.14
CA PRO A 373 5.67 15.25 -4.88
C PRO A 373 6.86 16.22 -4.94
N VAL A 374 7.06 16.99 -3.86
CA VAL A 374 8.25 17.82 -3.65
C VAL A 374 9.36 16.99 -3.00
N GLY A 375 10.62 17.33 -3.30
CA GLY A 375 11.79 16.64 -2.73
C GLY A 375 12.34 15.49 -3.57
N ILE A 376 11.65 15.09 -4.63
CA ILE A 376 12.17 14.11 -5.57
C ILE A 376 13.36 14.73 -6.31
N GLY A 377 14.54 14.11 -6.18
CA GLY A 377 15.81 14.59 -6.66
C GLY A 377 15.73 15.31 -8.01
N GLN A 378 15.96 16.60 -7.94
CA GLN A 378 16.09 17.48 -9.09
C GLN A 378 17.48 17.30 -9.69
#